data_f449db3848ab57cb8f0837f439b0bea8
#
_entry.id   f449db3848ab57cb8f0837f439b0bea8
#
_cell.length_a   1.000
_cell.length_b   1.000
_cell.length_c   1.000
_cell.angle_alpha   90.00
_cell.angle_beta   90.00
_cell.angle_gamma   90.00
#
_symmetry.space_group_name_H-M   'P 1'
#
loop_
_entity.id
_entity.type
_entity.pdbx_description
1 polymer ?
#
loop_
_entity_poly.entity_id
_entity_poly.type
_entity_poly.pdbx_seq_one_letter_code
_entity_poly.pdbx_strand_id
1 'polypeptide(L)'
;MQITQKYNYADLKRQDGDTRLYLTPDGEALPSVTTILGKTKDKTFLKKWRQKVGEKKAEQIIKDSAQIGTALHLYIERFVNGDKYKDLTEIGIQAEKMAQKIIDEAFKDITEIWGSEVHLYYPGRYAGTTDMIGVYKGRPTIIDFKQTNRPKKREWVQDYLMQLSAYAVAHNKLFNTEIDQGVVLMCSRDLTFQRFELLGENFTRATDAFMKKLDLYNESII
;
A
#
# COMPACT_ATOMS: atom_id res chain seq x y z
N MET A 1 15.26 -3.67 14.37
CA MET A 1 14.16 -4.67 14.46
C MET A 1 14.49 -5.71 13.40
N GLN A 2 14.35 -7.01 13.67
CA GLN A 2 14.68 -8.05 12.69
C GLN A 2 13.38 -8.61 12.09
N ILE A 3 13.42 -8.94 10.79
CA ILE A 3 12.32 -9.66 10.13
C ILE A 3 12.34 -11.10 10.67
N THR A 4 11.21 -11.53 11.22
CA THR A 4 10.96 -12.91 11.61
C THR A 4 10.25 -13.59 10.43
N GLN A 5 10.99 -14.37 9.64
CA GLN A 5 10.42 -15.05 8.47
C GLN A 5 9.46 -16.16 8.93
N LYS A 6 8.21 -15.74 9.20
CA LYS A 6 7.16 -16.62 9.73
C LYS A 6 6.48 -17.46 8.63
N TYR A 7 6.43 -16.94 7.42
CA TYR A 7 5.76 -17.56 6.28
C TYR A 7 6.70 -17.58 5.08
N ASN A 8 6.55 -18.59 4.21
CA ASN A 8 7.28 -18.68 2.95
C ASN A 8 6.48 -17.96 1.85
N TYR A 9 6.74 -16.68 1.68
CA TYR A 9 6.08 -15.87 0.65
C TYR A 9 6.64 -16.19 -0.73
N ALA A 10 5.76 -16.40 -1.70
CA ALA A 10 6.15 -16.64 -3.08
C ALA A 10 6.69 -15.34 -3.71
N ASP A 11 7.73 -15.45 -4.52
CA ASP A 11 8.19 -14.35 -5.36
C ASP A 11 7.40 -14.35 -6.67
N LEU A 12 6.54 -13.34 -6.87
CA LEU A 12 5.71 -13.21 -8.07
C LEU A 12 6.41 -12.33 -9.09
N LYS A 13 6.45 -12.76 -10.34
CA LYS A 13 6.97 -11.94 -11.44
C LYS A 13 5.94 -10.86 -11.81
N ARG A 14 6.28 -9.62 -11.55
CA ARG A 14 5.49 -8.45 -11.94
C ARG A 14 5.72 -8.12 -13.40
N GLN A 15 4.63 -7.92 -14.13
CA GLN A 15 4.61 -7.43 -15.51
C GLN A 15 3.90 -6.07 -15.54
N ASP A 16 4.64 -5.03 -15.92
CA ASP A 16 4.12 -3.68 -16.10
C ASP A 16 3.74 -3.46 -17.58
N GLY A 17 2.55 -2.92 -17.82
CA GLY A 17 1.98 -2.58 -19.11
C GLY A 17 0.77 -1.68 -18.89
N ASP A 18 -0.20 -1.67 -19.81
CA ASP A 18 -1.48 -0.96 -19.64
C ASP A 18 -2.23 -1.46 -18.40
N THR A 19 -1.98 -2.68 -18.03
CA THR A 19 -2.47 -3.34 -16.80
C THR A 19 -1.30 -4.00 -16.11
N ARG A 20 -1.08 -3.69 -14.84
CA ARG A 20 -0.09 -4.39 -14.03
C ARG A 20 -0.61 -5.76 -13.64
N LEU A 21 0.12 -6.80 -14.06
CA LEU A 21 -0.15 -8.19 -13.74
C LEU A 21 0.96 -8.79 -12.87
N TYR A 22 0.61 -9.82 -12.13
CA TYR A 22 1.55 -10.68 -11.42
C TYR A 22 1.37 -12.13 -11.89
N LEU A 23 2.47 -12.79 -12.20
CA LEU A 23 2.47 -14.23 -12.51
C LEU A 23 2.64 -15.00 -11.21
N THR A 24 1.68 -15.87 -10.91
CA THR A 24 1.72 -16.78 -9.77
C THR A 24 2.66 -17.97 -10.03
N PRO A 25 3.06 -18.74 -9.00
CA PRO A 25 3.95 -19.90 -9.19
C PRO A 25 3.40 -20.96 -10.14
N ASP A 26 2.10 -21.08 -10.26
CA ASP A 26 1.38 -21.99 -11.19
C ASP A 26 1.12 -21.37 -12.57
N GLY A 27 1.65 -20.17 -12.84
CA GLY A 27 1.63 -19.52 -14.15
C GLY A 27 0.39 -18.69 -14.45
N GLU A 28 -0.49 -18.47 -13.47
CA GLU A 28 -1.67 -17.62 -13.63
C GLU A 28 -1.28 -16.13 -13.65
N ALA A 29 -1.81 -15.35 -14.57
CA ALA A 29 -1.61 -13.91 -14.66
C ALA A 29 -2.76 -13.16 -13.98
N LEU A 30 -2.50 -12.57 -12.81
CA LEU A 30 -3.51 -11.89 -12.00
C LEU A 30 -3.35 -10.37 -12.03
N PRO A 31 -4.46 -9.60 -12.12
CA PRO A 31 -4.42 -8.15 -12.02
C PRO A 31 -3.99 -7.70 -10.63
N SER A 32 -3.27 -6.58 -10.55
CA SER A 32 -2.88 -6.04 -9.24
C SER A 32 -4.06 -5.38 -8.53
N VAL A 33 -4.08 -5.45 -7.18
CA VAL A 33 -5.03 -4.72 -6.34
C VAL A 33 -5.09 -3.24 -6.73
N THR A 34 -3.93 -2.61 -6.94
CA THR A 34 -3.84 -1.19 -7.32
C THR A 34 -4.37 -0.91 -8.72
N THR A 35 -4.26 -1.86 -9.67
CA THR A 35 -4.88 -1.78 -11.00
C THR A 35 -6.41 -1.82 -10.88
N ILE A 36 -6.95 -2.76 -10.13
CA ILE A 36 -8.39 -2.91 -9.92
C ILE A 36 -8.97 -1.61 -9.33
N LEU A 37 -8.38 -1.12 -8.23
CA LEU A 37 -8.80 0.14 -7.59
C LEU A 37 -8.69 1.34 -8.52
N GLY A 38 -7.59 1.45 -9.28
CA GLY A 38 -7.34 2.57 -10.19
C GLY A 38 -8.28 2.61 -11.41
N LYS A 39 -8.64 1.43 -11.97
CA LYS A 39 -9.55 1.34 -13.12
C LYS A 39 -11.02 1.54 -12.71
N THR A 40 -11.39 1.17 -11.49
CA THR A 40 -12.75 1.31 -10.97
C THR A 40 -12.99 2.59 -10.15
N LYS A 41 -12.00 3.47 -10.08
CA LYS A 41 -12.07 4.74 -9.36
C LYS A 41 -12.79 5.81 -10.18
N ASP A 42 -13.68 6.58 -9.54
CA ASP A 42 -14.19 7.83 -10.12
C ASP A 42 -13.04 8.86 -10.25
N LYS A 43 -12.78 9.26 -11.49
CA LYS A 43 -11.72 10.23 -11.84
C LYS A 43 -12.22 11.67 -11.96
N THR A 44 -13.49 11.93 -11.67
CA THR A 44 -14.12 13.26 -11.84
C THR A 44 -13.41 14.32 -11.01
N PHE A 45 -13.09 13.99 -9.74
CA PHE A 45 -12.35 14.91 -8.88
C PHE A 45 -10.94 15.21 -9.43
N LEU A 46 -10.22 14.19 -9.91
CA LEU A 46 -8.88 14.36 -10.47
C LEU A 46 -8.91 15.24 -11.73
N LYS A 47 -9.90 15.06 -12.60
CA LYS A 47 -10.10 15.91 -13.79
C LYS A 47 -10.33 17.37 -13.41
N LYS A 48 -11.26 17.64 -12.47
CA LYS A 48 -11.53 18.99 -11.96
C LYS A 48 -10.29 19.62 -11.31
N TRP A 49 -9.53 18.86 -10.53
CA TRP A 49 -8.30 19.33 -9.92
C TRP A 49 -7.24 19.69 -10.98
N ARG A 50 -7.00 18.84 -12.01
CA ARG A 50 -6.09 19.14 -13.12
C ARG A 50 -6.47 20.43 -13.84
N GLN A 51 -7.75 20.62 -14.14
CA GLN A 51 -8.26 21.85 -14.76
C GLN A 51 -7.97 23.09 -13.90
N LYS A 52 -8.16 23.00 -12.57
CA LYS A 52 -7.92 24.10 -11.62
C LYS A 52 -6.45 24.46 -11.48
N VAL A 53 -5.56 23.46 -11.43
CA VAL A 53 -4.12 23.65 -11.16
C VAL A 53 -3.34 23.95 -12.45
N GLY A 54 -3.86 23.53 -13.60
CA GLY A 54 -3.20 23.52 -14.90
C GLY A 54 -2.43 22.23 -15.13
N GLU A 55 -2.48 21.70 -16.36
CA GLU A 55 -2.00 20.37 -16.71
C GLU A 55 -0.52 20.15 -16.37
N LYS A 56 0.38 21.08 -16.83
CA LYS A 56 1.83 20.98 -16.55
C LYS A 56 2.17 20.95 -15.07
N LYS A 57 1.49 21.78 -14.26
CA LYS A 57 1.72 21.82 -12.82
C LYS A 57 1.16 20.58 -12.13
N ALA A 58 0.02 20.06 -12.60
CA ALA A 58 -0.56 18.83 -12.10
C ALA A 58 0.36 17.62 -12.36
N GLU A 59 0.93 17.51 -13.57
CA GLU A 59 1.89 16.46 -13.92
C GLU A 59 3.14 16.52 -13.04
N GLN A 60 3.70 17.72 -12.82
CA GLN A 60 4.85 17.87 -11.94
C GLN A 60 4.53 17.42 -10.50
N ILE A 61 3.39 17.84 -9.95
CA ILE A 61 2.95 17.43 -8.60
C ILE A 61 2.80 15.91 -8.50
N ILE A 62 2.24 15.27 -9.52
CA ILE A 62 2.07 13.81 -9.57
C ILE A 62 3.44 13.12 -9.62
N LYS A 63 4.35 13.60 -10.48
CA LYS A 63 5.71 13.07 -10.63
C LYS A 63 6.48 13.17 -9.32
N ASP A 64 6.52 14.36 -8.71
CA ASP A 64 7.22 14.57 -7.43
C ASP A 64 6.64 13.69 -6.32
N SER A 65 5.30 13.55 -6.29
CA SER A 65 4.64 12.69 -5.30
C SER A 65 4.98 11.22 -5.50
N ALA A 66 5.08 10.74 -6.74
CA ALA A 66 5.49 9.38 -7.03
C ALA A 66 6.95 9.12 -6.62
N GLN A 67 7.86 10.05 -6.93
CA GLN A 67 9.27 9.93 -6.57
C GLN A 67 9.49 9.94 -5.05
N ILE A 68 8.82 10.86 -4.32
CA ILE A 68 8.87 10.89 -2.84
C ILE A 68 8.29 9.59 -2.27
N GLY A 69 7.18 9.09 -2.83
CA GLY A 69 6.60 7.82 -2.40
C GLY A 69 7.59 6.65 -2.54
N THR A 70 8.20 6.50 -3.71
CA THR A 70 9.20 5.45 -3.95
C THR A 70 10.39 5.57 -2.99
N ALA A 71 10.92 6.77 -2.80
CA ALA A 71 12.03 7.00 -1.88
C ALA A 71 11.64 6.71 -0.42
N LEU A 72 10.44 7.10 0.02
CA LEU A 72 9.92 6.82 1.38
C LEU A 72 9.85 5.32 1.65
N HIS A 73 9.28 4.53 0.73
CA HIS A 73 9.21 3.07 0.87
C HIS A 73 10.61 2.46 0.95
N LEU A 74 11.54 2.90 0.08
CA LEU A 74 12.91 2.42 0.09
C LEU A 74 13.63 2.74 1.42
N TYR A 75 13.44 3.93 2.01
CA TYR A 75 14.01 4.26 3.33
C TYR A 75 13.47 3.35 4.42
N ILE A 76 12.16 3.09 4.45
CA ILE A 76 11.54 2.22 5.45
C ILE A 76 12.00 0.76 5.26
N GLU A 77 12.03 0.26 4.02
CA GLU A 77 12.52 -1.08 3.69
C GLU A 77 13.98 -1.27 4.15
N ARG A 78 14.86 -0.33 3.83
CA ARG A 78 16.26 -0.36 4.26
C ARG A 78 16.42 -0.31 5.78
N PHE A 79 15.63 0.52 6.45
CA PHE A 79 15.61 0.57 7.91
C PHE A 79 15.20 -0.78 8.51
N VAL A 80 14.17 -1.42 7.98
CA VAL A 80 13.67 -2.74 8.43
C VAL A 80 14.72 -3.84 8.22
N ASN A 81 15.43 -3.80 7.09
CA ASN A 81 16.50 -4.75 6.77
C ASN A 81 17.82 -4.49 7.54
N GLY A 82 17.91 -3.36 8.27
CA GLY A 82 19.14 -2.96 8.95
C GLY A 82 20.21 -2.37 8.01
N ASP A 83 19.83 -2.04 6.79
CA ASP A 83 20.71 -1.46 5.78
C ASP A 83 20.86 0.05 5.97
N LYS A 84 22.07 0.57 5.64
CA LYS A 84 22.29 2.01 5.55
C LYS A 84 21.88 2.47 4.15
N TYR A 85 21.03 3.46 4.09
CA TYR A 85 20.64 4.10 2.83
C TYR A 85 20.64 5.62 2.99
N LYS A 86 21.13 6.35 1.98
CA LYS A 86 21.13 7.80 1.97
C LYS A 86 21.02 8.32 0.53
N ASP A 87 20.04 9.20 0.31
CA ASP A 87 19.83 9.92 -0.93
C ASP A 87 19.90 11.42 -0.63
N LEU A 88 20.90 12.11 -1.23
CA LEU A 88 21.19 13.52 -0.99
C LEU A 88 20.41 14.46 -1.91
N THR A 89 19.55 13.94 -2.78
CA THR A 89 18.63 14.77 -3.57
C THR A 89 17.58 15.43 -2.69
N GLU A 90 16.99 16.54 -3.14
CA GLU A 90 15.89 17.19 -2.40
C GLU A 90 14.73 16.23 -2.13
N ILE A 91 14.42 15.36 -3.11
CA ILE A 91 13.40 14.32 -2.98
C ILE A 91 13.80 13.29 -1.92
N GLY A 92 15.04 12.81 -1.95
CA GLY A 92 15.56 11.85 -0.98
C GLY A 92 15.56 12.40 0.44
N ILE A 93 16.05 13.63 0.62
CA ILE A 93 16.07 14.32 1.92
C ILE A 93 14.64 14.50 2.48
N GLN A 94 13.67 14.88 1.63
CA GLN A 94 12.28 15.01 2.04
C GLN A 94 11.68 13.65 2.43
N ALA A 95 11.93 12.62 1.63
CA ALA A 95 11.45 11.26 1.87
C ALA A 95 12.05 10.65 3.16
N GLU A 96 13.36 10.87 3.40
CA GLU A 96 14.05 10.46 4.63
C GLU A 96 13.37 11.04 5.88
N LYS A 97 13.12 12.36 5.89
CA LYS A 97 12.44 13.03 7.01
C LYS A 97 11.04 12.45 7.27
N MET A 98 10.30 12.19 6.20
CA MET A 98 8.95 11.62 6.30
C MET A 98 8.98 10.17 6.78
N ALA A 99 9.91 9.35 6.26
CA ALA A 99 10.12 7.98 6.69
C ALA A 99 10.54 7.92 8.16
N GLN A 100 11.50 8.77 8.59
CA GLN A 100 11.94 8.86 9.98
C GLN A 100 10.77 9.23 10.89
N LYS A 101 9.92 10.19 10.47
CA LYS A 101 8.71 10.56 11.23
C LYS A 101 7.76 9.37 11.40
N ILE A 102 7.54 8.56 10.37
CA ILE A 102 6.72 7.34 10.47
C ILE A 102 7.36 6.34 11.44
N ILE A 103 8.68 6.13 11.32
CA ILE A 103 9.44 5.21 12.17
C ILE A 103 9.32 5.63 13.64
N ASP A 104 9.59 6.88 13.96
CA ASP A 104 9.56 7.39 15.35
C ASP A 104 8.17 7.27 15.99
N GLU A 105 7.11 7.49 15.21
CA GLU A 105 5.74 7.49 15.71
C GLU A 105 5.10 6.11 15.79
N ALA A 106 5.43 5.20 14.86
CA ALA A 106 4.66 3.98 14.68
C ALA A 106 5.43 2.69 15.00
N PHE A 107 6.75 2.64 14.81
CA PHE A 107 7.50 1.39 14.94
C PHE A 107 7.59 0.87 16.38
N LYS A 108 7.40 1.72 17.38
CA LYS A 108 7.26 1.30 18.78
C LYS A 108 6.03 0.41 19.04
N ASP A 109 5.01 0.51 18.19
CA ASP A 109 3.78 -0.27 18.25
C ASP A 109 3.88 -1.58 17.42
N ILE A 110 4.96 -1.78 16.64
CA ILE A 110 5.24 -2.98 15.85
C ILE A 110 6.15 -3.90 16.67
N THR A 111 5.68 -5.08 17.04
CA THR A 111 6.43 -6.03 17.87
C THR A 111 7.08 -7.15 17.05
N GLU A 112 6.49 -7.50 15.90
CA GLU A 112 7.03 -8.49 14.97
C GLU A 112 6.87 -7.97 13.53
N ILE A 113 7.86 -8.25 12.68
CA ILE A 113 7.78 -8.05 11.23
C ILE A 113 7.90 -9.43 10.58
N TRP A 114 6.85 -9.88 9.90
CA TRP A 114 6.83 -11.18 9.23
C TRP A 114 7.36 -11.11 7.79
N GLY A 115 7.29 -9.92 7.18
CA GLY A 115 7.84 -9.64 5.87
C GLY A 115 7.67 -8.18 5.48
N SER A 116 8.55 -7.71 4.59
CA SER A 116 8.55 -6.39 3.96
C SER A 116 8.55 -6.55 2.44
N GLU A 117 7.80 -5.71 1.71
CA GLU A 117 7.61 -5.81 0.25
C GLU A 117 7.14 -7.21 -0.19
N VAL A 118 6.16 -7.74 0.52
CA VAL A 118 5.69 -9.13 0.36
C VAL A 118 4.70 -9.24 -0.79
N HIS A 119 4.93 -10.19 -1.68
CA HIS A 119 3.98 -10.57 -2.71
C HIS A 119 2.86 -11.46 -2.12
N LEU A 120 1.63 -11.07 -2.38
CA LEU A 120 0.43 -11.81 -2.00
C LEU A 120 -0.50 -11.97 -3.20
N TYR A 121 -1.24 -13.07 -3.27
CA TYR A 121 -2.27 -13.27 -4.27
C TYR A 121 -3.47 -14.02 -3.70
N TYR A 122 -4.63 -13.73 -4.23
CA TYR A 122 -5.83 -14.55 -4.06
C TYR A 122 -5.97 -15.40 -5.33
N PRO A 123 -5.82 -16.74 -5.26
CA PRO A 123 -5.86 -17.61 -6.44
C PRO A 123 -7.08 -17.33 -7.33
N GLY A 124 -6.88 -17.19 -8.63
CA GLY A 124 -7.92 -16.91 -9.62
C GLY A 124 -8.48 -15.48 -9.59
N ARG A 125 -7.99 -14.55 -8.77
CA ARG A 125 -8.69 -13.28 -8.59
C ARG A 125 -7.82 -12.04 -8.70
N TYR A 126 -6.79 -11.91 -7.87
CA TYR A 126 -5.93 -10.72 -7.85
C TYR A 126 -4.60 -11.01 -7.14
N ALA A 127 -3.64 -10.11 -7.33
CA ALA A 127 -2.35 -10.17 -6.64
C ALA A 127 -1.83 -8.78 -6.30
N GLY A 128 -0.67 -8.70 -5.66
CA GLY A 128 0.05 -7.45 -5.44
C GLY A 128 1.14 -7.55 -4.40
N THR A 129 1.76 -6.40 -4.11
CA THR A 129 2.80 -6.28 -3.08
C THR A 129 2.24 -5.45 -1.94
N THR A 130 2.38 -5.96 -0.72
CA THR A 130 2.10 -5.19 0.51
C THR A 130 3.41 -4.73 1.14
N ASP A 131 3.43 -3.51 1.67
CA ASP A 131 4.65 -2.91 2.19
C ASP A 131 5.20 -3.68 3.38
N MET A 132 4.32 -4.10 4.31
CA MET A 132 4.74 -4.86 5.48
C MET A 132 3.60 -5.71 6.05
N ILE A 133 3.97 -6.86 6.62
CA ILE A 133 3.09 -7.72 7.41
C ILE A 133 3.76 -7.99 8.74
N GLY A 134 3.00 -7.94 9.83
CA GLY A 134 3.57 -8.19 11.15
C GLY A 134 2.54 -8.11 12.27
N VAL A 135 3.01 -7.88 13.48
CA VAL A 135 2.17 -7.66 14.67
C VAL A 135 2.24 -6.19 15.06
N TYR A 136 1.12 -5.50 14.94
CA TYR A 136 0.95 -4.11 15.29
C TYR A 136 -0.06 -3.98 16.43
N LYS A 137 0.35 -3.35 17.55
CA LYS A 137 -0.45 -3.26 18.78
C LYS A 137 -1.00 -4.62 19.25
N GLY A 138 -0.16 -5.66 19.16
CA GLY A 138 -0.49 -7.02 19.60
C GLY A 138 -1.39 -7.84 18.67
N ARG A 139 -1.69 -7.35 17.43
CA ARG A 139 -2.54 -8.06 16.48
C ARG A 139 -1.85 -8.26 15.12
N PRO A 140 -2.04 -9.41 14.45
CA PRO A 140 -1.64 -9.61 13.07
C PRO A 140 -2.23 -8.51 12.17
N THR A 141 -1.38 -7.85 11.37
CA THR A 141 -1.76 -6.62 10.66
C THR A 141 -1.07 -6.52 9.32
N ILE A 142 -1.82 -6.08 8.30
CA ILE A 142 -1.26 -5.55 7.06
C ILE A 142 -0.97 -4.05 7.25
N ILE A 143 0.26 -3.64 6.97
CA ILE A 143 0.74 -2.28 7.18
C ILE A 143 1.11 -1.68 5.83
N ASP A 144 0.66 -0.45 5.58
CA ASP A 144 0.88 0.28 4.34
C ASP A 144 1.41 1.68 4.66
N PHE A 145 2.51 2.08 4.01
CA PHE A 145 3.14 3.37 4.20
C PHE A 145 2.75 4.32 3.09
N LYS A 146 2.36 5.54 3.45
CA LYS A 146 1.94 6.53 2.46
C LYS A 146 2.54 7.89 2.72
N GLN A 147 3.01 8.52 1.66
CA GLN A 147 3.30 9.95 1.64
C GLN A 147 2.08 10.73 1.15
N THR A 148 1.96 11.98 1.56
CA THR A 148 0.96 12.90 1.04
C THR A 148 1.46 14.34 1.05
N ASN A 149 0.89 15.20 0.19
CA ASN A 149 1.25 16.62 0.17
C ASN A 149 0.68 17.38 1.37
N ARG A 150 -0.44 16.93 1.92
CA ARG A 150 -1.15 17.54 3.06
C ARG A 150 -1.89 16.46 3.84
N PRO A 151 -2.18 16.66 5.12
CA PRO A 151 -2.97 15.73 5.91
C PRO A 151 -4.28 15.36 5.22
N LYS A 152 -4.70 14.10 5.36
CA LYS A 152 -5.89 13.53 4.74
C LYS A 152 -7.02 13.37 5.75
N LYS A 153 -8.26 13.48 5.28
CA LYS A 153 -9.43 13.02 6.02
C LYS A 153 -9.67 11.53 5.78
N ARG A 154 -10.33 10.84 6.71
CA ARG A 154 -10.60 9.39 6.60
C ARG A 154 -11.37 9.02 5.33
N GLU A 155 -12.31 9.85 4.89
CA GLU A 155 -13.05 9.61 3.64
C GLU A 155 -12.19 9.64 2.38
N TRP A 156 -10.98 10.22 2.42
CA TRP A 156 -10.07 10.31 1.27
C TRP A 156 -9.08 9.16 1.16
N VAL A 157 -9.05 8.27 2.16
CA VAL A 157 -8.13 7.13 2.23
C VAL A 157 -8.82 5.78 2.00
N GLN A 158 -10.08 5.79 1.52
CA GLN A 158 -10.88 4.56 1.36
C GLN A 158 -10.20 3.54 0.43
N ASP A 159 -9.56 3.99 -0.66
CA ASP A 159 -8.82 3.08 -1.56
C ASP A 159 -7.66 2.37 -0.84
N TYR A 160 -6.98 3.05 0.09
CA TYR A 160 -5.92 2.43 0.89
C TYR A 160 -6.48 1.42 1.88
N LEU A 161 -7.63 1.71 2.49
CA LEU A 161 -8.29 0.76 3.40
C LEU A 161 -8.77 -0.50 2.66
N MET A 162 -9.31 -0.35 1.44
CA MET A 162 -9.66 -1.47 0.57
C MET A 162 -8.41 -2.27 0.16
N GLN A 163 -7.29 -1.61 -0.14
CA GLN A 163 -6.01 -2.25 -0.44
C GLN A 163 -5.52 -3.12 0.73
N LEU A 164 -5.55 -2.61 1.96
CA LEU A 164 -5.19 -3.35 3.16
C LEU A 164 -6.05 -4.62 3.35
N SER A 165 -7.38 -4.48 3.22
CA SER A 165 -8.29 -5.62 3.38
C SER A 165 -8.08 -6.67 2.29
N ALA A 166 -7.83 -6.28 1.04
CA ALA A 166 -7.51 -7.19 -0.05
C ALA A 166 -6.27 -8.04 0.25
N TYR A 167 -5.20 -7.41 0.74
CA TYR A 167 -3.99 -8.14 1.10
C TYR A 167 -4.18 -9.05 2.32
N ALA A 168 -4.93 -8.62 3.33
CA ALA A 168 -5.27 -9.46 4.47
C ALA A 168 -6.05 -10.72 4.04
N VAL A 169 -7.07 -10.55 3.20
CA VAL A 169 -7.85 -11.67 2.66
C VAL A 169 -6.98 -12.61 1.81
N ALA A 170 -6.06 -12.08 1.00
CA ALA A 170 -5.12 -12.89 0.23
C ALA A 170 -4.18 -13.68 1.16
N HIS A 171 -3.61 -13.04 2.19
CA HIS A 171 -2.76 -13.70 3.18
C HIS A 171 -3.52 -14.81 3.93
N ASN A 172 -4.75 -14.52 4.38
CA ASN A 172 -5.58 -15.50 5.06
C ASN A 172 -5.86 -16.71 4.17
N LYS A 173 -6.09 -16.50 2.87
CA LYS A 173 -6.31 -17.57 1.90
C LYS A 173 -5.08 -18.43 1.66
N LEU A 174 -3.88 -17.81 1.57
CA LEU A 174 -2.64 -18.52 1.28
C LEU A 174 -2.08 -19.28 2.47
N PHE A 175 -2.22 -18.73 3.68
CA PHE A 175 -1.53 -19.22 4.88
C PHE A 175 -2.47 -19.68 5.99
N ASN A 176 -3.79 -19.73 5.73
CA ASN A 176 -4.81 -20.10 6.71
C ASN A 176 -4.71 -19.28 8.00
N THR A 177 -4.59 -17.96 7.84
CA THR A 177 -4.52 -16.98 8.94
C THR A 177 -5.85 -16.25 9.09
N GLU A 178 -5.96 -15.44 10.14
CA GLU A 178 -7.17 -14.65 10.45
C GLU A 178 -6.79 -13.17 10.66
N ILE A 179 -6.04 -12.59 9.70
CA ILE A 179 -5.72 -11.16 9.74
C ILE A 179 -7.01 -10.38 9.46
N ASP A 180 -7.46 -9.61 10.44
CA ASP A 180 -8.65 -8.75 10.40
C ASP A 180 -8.33 -7.29 10.73
N GLN A 181 -7.04 -6.94 10.71
CA GLN A 181 -6.53 -5.59 10.96
C GLN A 181 -5.65 -5.12 9.82
N GLY A 182 -5.81 -3.85 9.46
CA GLY A 182 -4.91 -3.12 8.60
C GLY A 182 -4.61 -1.74 9.16
N VAL A 183 -3.47 -1.15 8.81
CA VAL A 183 -3.13 0.21 9.17
C VAL A 183 -2.40 0.93 8.04
N VAL A 184 -2.85 2.14 7.71
CA VAL A 184 -2.10 3.10 6.90
C VAL A 184 -1.32 4.01 7.82
N LEU A 185 0.00 4.02 7.69
CA LEU A 185 0.91 4.91 8.38
C LEU A 185 1.37 5.98 7.38
N MET A 186 0.91 7.21 7.58
CA MET A 186 1.03 8.27 6.60
C MET A 186 1.80 9.46 7.16
N CYS A 187 2.68 10.05 6.34
CA CYS A 187 3.30 11.32 6.66
C CYS A 187 3.07 12.32 5.52
N SER A 188 2.73 13.56 5.87
CA SER A 188 2.63 14.65 4.91
C SER A 188 3.95 15.43 4.82
N ARG A 189 4.09 16.25 3.75
CA ARG A 189 5.36 17.00 3.49
C ARG A 189 5.72 17.98 4.61
N ASP A 190 4.75 18.42 5.39
CA ASP A 190 4.95 19.26 6.59
C ASP A 190 5.28 18.43 7.85
N LEU A 191 5.59 17.14 7.67
CA LEU A 191 5.91 16.17 8.72
C LEU A 191 4.77 15.90 9.70
N THR A 192 3.52 16.12 9.29
CA THR A 192 2.35 15.69 10.07
C THR A 192 2.15 14.18 9.88
N PHE A 193 2.27 13.42 10.95
CA PHE A 193 1.98 11.99 10.98
C PHE A 193 0.49 11.72 11.15
N GLN A 194 -0.04 10.77 10.40
CA GLN A 194 -1.41 10.30 10.52
C GLN A 194 -1.46 8.76 10.49
N ARG A 195 -2.41 8.21 11.21
CA ARG A 195 -2.67 6.78 11.32
C ARG A 195 -4.13 6.52 11.00
N PHE A 196 -4.38 5.58 10.09
CA PHE A 196 -5.73 5.14 9.74
C PHE A 196 -5.83 3.64 9.97
N GLU A 197 -6.37 3.28 11.13
CA GLU A 197 -6.59 1.87 11.50
C GLU A 197 -7.89 1.36 10.88
N LEU A 198 -7.85 0.13 10.40
CA LEU A 198 -8.94 -0.62 9.79
C LEU A 198 -9.14 -1.91 10.57
N LEU A 199 -10.27 -2.05 11.26
CA LEU A 199 -10.62 -3.23 12.07
C LEU A 199 -12.13 -3.34 12.26
N GLY A 200 -12.59 -4.54 12.71
CA GLY A 200 -13.98 -4.82 13.00
C GLY A 200 -14.90 -4.60 11.81
N GLU A 201 -16.08 -4.02 12.00
CA GLU A 201 -17.03 -3.75 10.91
C GLU A 201 -16.43 -2.91 9.76
N ASN A 202 -15.52 -2.00 10.06
CA ASN A 202 -14.88 -1.20 9.00
C ASN A 202 -14.00 -2.08 8.11
N PHE A 203 -13.35 -3.11 8.68
CA PHE A 203 -12.58 -4.08 7.90
C PHE A 203 -13.50 -4.88 6.97
N THR A 204 -14.61 -5.40 7.48
CA THR A 204 -15.61 -6.12 6.67
C THR A 204 -16.15 -5.23 5.55
N ARG A 205 -16.54 -3.98 5.86
CA ARG A 205 -17.03 -3.02 4.85
C ARG A 205 -15.99 -2.71 3.77
N ALA A 206 -14.71 -2.58 4.14
CA ALA A 206 -13.64 -2.33 3.17
C ALA A 206 -13.41 -3.56 2.27
N THR A 207 -13.49 -4.78 2.84
CA THR A 207 -13.41 -6.02 2.08
C THR A 207 -14.55 -6.13 1.07
N ASP A 208 -15.80 -5.92 1.51
CA ASP A 208 -16.97 -5.96 0.62
C ASP A 208 -16.89 -4.92 -0.48
N ALA A 209 -16.41 -3.71 -0.14
CA ALA A 209 -16.22 -2.65 -1.13
C ALA A 209 -15.14 -2.99 -2.16
N PHE A 210 -14.04 -3.63 -1.74
CA PHE A 210 -13.02 -4.13 -2.65
C PHE A 210 -13.55 -5.23 -3.56
N MET A 211 -14.30 -6.21 -3.02
CA MET A 211 -14.87 -7.31 -3.82
C MET A 211 -15.83 -6.78 -4.89
N LYS A 212 -16.67 -5.80 -4.57
CA LYS A 212 -17.52 -5.12 -5.56
C LYS A 212 -16.70 -4.44 -6.67
N LYS A 213 -15.58 -3.81 -6.33
CA LYS A 213 -14.69 -3.22 -7.33
C LYS A 213 -13.98 -4.26 -8.19
N LEU A 214 -13.64 -5.41 -7.63
CA LEU A 214 -13.10 -6.53 -8.36
C LEU A 214 -14.11 -7.07 -9.38
N ASP A 215 -15.38 -7.22 -8.98
CA ASP A 215 -16.46 -7.68 -9.87
C ASP A 215 -16.67 -6.67 -11.02
N LEU A 216 -16.76 -5.37 -10.71
CA LEU A 216 -16.83 -4.30 -11.73
C LEU A 216 -15.62 -4.28 -12.67
N TYR A 217 -14.42 -4.54 -12.15
CA TYR A 217 -13.23 -4.65 -12.97
C TYR A 217 -13.32 -5.82 -13.94
N ASN A 218 -13.73 -6.99 -13.46
CA ASN A 218 -13.87 -8.19 -14.30
C ASN A 218 -14.93 -8.00 -15.40
N GLU A 219 -16.07 -7.35 -15.09
CA GLU A 219 -17.09 -7.00 -16.08
C GLU A 219 -16.57 -6.04 -17.16
N SER A 220 -15.59 -5.18 -16.82
CA SER A 220 -15.05 -4.17 -17.74
C SER A 220 -14.01 -4.73 -18.73
N ILE A 221 -13.53 -5.95 -18.54
CA ILE A 221 -12.52 -6.59 -19.41
C ILE A 221 -13.11 -7.69 -20.29
N ILE A 222 -14.40 -8.01 -20.15
CA ILE A 222 -15.17 -8.90 -21.02
C ILE A 222 -15.71 -8.08 -22.20
#